data_a2f0cd521453a539ccc833d103f92ffc
#
_entry.id   a2f0cd521453a539ccc833d103f92ffc
#
_cell.length_a   1.000
_cell.length_b   1.000
_cell.length_c   1.000
_cell.angle_alpha   90.00
_cell.angle_beta   90.00
_cell.angle_gamma   90.00
#
_symmetry.space_group_name_H-M   'P 1'
#
loop_
_entity.id
_entity.type
_entity.pdbx_description
1 polymer ?
#
loop_
_entity_poly.entity_id
_entity_poly.type
_entity_poly.pdbx_seq_one_letter_code
_entity_poly.pdbx_strand_id
1 'polypeptide(L)'
;MTRNDPIKHFFIWPALLIVLIISIFPLVYSLTTSFMSMRLVPPTPARFVGFGNYIELLSNPRFWHVAGTTTLIAFLSVGLQYVIGLSVALALNARVPGEGLFRFVFLLPMLVAPVAVALIARQVLNPTMGPLNEFMTFLGFPNLPFLTQTSWALGSIIVVEVWQWTPFVILMLLAGLQTLPEDVYEAAALENASAWQQFRDITFPMLLPVSVAVVFIRLIESYKIIDTVFVMTGGGPGISTETLTLFAYQEGFKKFNLGYTSALSFLFLIVITVIGMVYLAILRPYLEKHK
;
A
#
# COMPACT_ATOMS: atom_id res chain seq x y z
N MET A 1 -25.01 -34.22 -1.12
CA MET A 1 -24.14 -35.40 -0.92
C MET A 1 -22.72 -34.97 -1.26
N THR A 2 -21.95 -34.57 -0.29
CA THR A 2 -20.51 -34.24 -0.43
C THR A 2 -19.74 -35.56 -0.43
N ARG A 3 -19.42 -36.04 -1.62
CA ARG A 3 -18.58 -37.21 -1.80
C ARG A 3 -17.17 -36.81 -1.34
N ASN A 4 -16.74 -37.33 -0.18
CA ASN A 4 -15.34 -37.25 0.27
C ASN A 4 -14.50 -38.09 -0.69
N ASP A 5 -14.03 -37.49 -1.78
CA ASP A 5 -13.13 -38.16 -2.72
C ASP A 5 -11.72 -38.15 -2.11
N PRO A 6 -11.17 -39.31 -1.69
CA PRO A 6 -9.83 -39.42 -1.11
C PRO A 6 -8.76 -38.91 -2.09
N ILE A 7 -9.03 -38.94 -3.39
CA ILE A 7 -8.17 -38.42 -4.45
C ILE A 7 -7.96 -36.91 -4.31
N LYS A 8 -9.02 -36.14 -3.98
CA LYS A 8 -8.90 -34.69 -3.77
C LYS A 8 -7.96 -34.37 -2.61
N HIS A 9 -8.06 -35.12 -1.52
CA HIS A 9 -7.18 -34.94 -0.36
C HIS A 9 -5.72 -35.24 -0.71
N PHE A 10 -5.47 -36.29 -1.49
CA PHE A 10 -4.11 -36.66 -1.89
C PHE A 10 -3.41 -35.56 -2.70
N PHE A 11 -4.11 -34.83 -3.56
CA PHE A 11 -3.55 -33.73 -4.33
C PHE A 11 -3.49 -32.39 -3.58
N ILE A 12 -4.40 -32.16 -2.65
CA ILE A 12 -4.46 -30.89 -1.90
C ILE A 12 -3.44 -30.88 -0.75
N TRP A 13 -3.28 -32.01 -0.04
CA TRP A 13 -2.42 -32.08 1.15
C TRP A 13 -0.94 -31.72 0.90
N PRO A 14 -0.25 -32.16 -0.17
CA PRO A 14 1.11 -31.78 -0.42
C PRO A 14 1.27 -30.26 -0.62
N ALA A 15 0.37 -29.64 -1.39
CA ALA A 15 0.38 -28.20 -1.62
C ALA A 15 0.12 -27.42 -0.32
N LEU A 16 -0.89 -27.84 0.47
CA LEU A 16 -1.18 -27.24 1.78
C LEU A 16 0.00 -27.37 2.74
N LEU A 17 0.62 -28.55 2.82
CA LEU A 17 1.79 -28.79 3.68
C LEU A 17 2.96 -27.86 3.32
N ILE A 18 3.28 -27.73 2.04
CA ILE A 18 4.34 -26.84 1.57
C ILE A 18 4.02 -25.38 1.96
N VAL A 19 2.81 -24.92 1.68
CA VAL A 19 2.37 -23.55 2.04
C VAL A 19 2.43 -23.33 3.55
N LEU A 20 1.96 -24.29 4.36
CA LEU A 20 1.99 -24.20 5.82
C LEU A 20 3.41 -24.15 6.35
N ILE A 21 4.32 -25.01 5.86
CA ILE A 21 5.72 -25.02 6.31
C ILE A 21 6.40 -23.69 5.96
N ILE A 22 6.26 -23.22 4.73
CA ILE A 22 6.92 -22.00 4.25
C ILE A 22 6.36 -20.75 4.97
N SER A 23 5.05 -20.73 5.31
CA SER A 23 4.43 -19.57 5.94
C SER A 23 4.48 -19.62 7.46
N ILE A 24 4.20 -20.76 8.08
CA ILE A 24 4.06 -20.87 9.54
C ILE A 24 5.43 -20.96 10.22
N PHE A 25 6.38 -21.71 9.65
CA PHE A 25 7.69 -21.86 10.28
C PHE A 25 8.41 -20.51 10.49
N PRO A 26 8.57 -19.63 9.47
CA PRO A 26 9.21 -18.33 9.68
C PRO A 26 8.41 -17.44 10.65
N LEU A 27 7.08 -17.54 10.63
CA LEU A 27 6.22 -16.79 11.54
C LEU A 27 6.46 -17.21 13.01
N VAL A 28 6.43 -18.51 13.28
CA VAL A 28 6.68 -19.05 14.65
C VAL A 28 8.11 -18.77 15.08
N TYR A 29 9.09 -18.94 14.20
CA TYR A 29 10.48 -18.59 14.47
C TYR A 29 10.65 -17.12 14.83
N SER A 30 10.09 -16.23 14.03
CA SER A 30 10.12 -14.78 14.30
C SER A 30 9.38 -14.45 15.61
N LEU A 31 8.22 -15.09 15.88
CA LEU A 31 7.50 -14.91 17.14
C LEU A 31 8.36 -15.32 18.35
N THR A 32 8.97 -16.50 18.31
CA THR A 32 9.84 -16.95 19.40
C THR A 32 11.06 -16.03 19.56
N THR A 33 11.67 -15.61 18.45
CA THR A 33 12.83 -14.71 18.47
C THR A 33 12.47 -13.32 18.99
N SER A 34 11.22 -12.86 18.84
CA SER A 34 10.77 -11.57 19.34
C SER A 34 10.83 -11.45 20.89
N PHE A 35 10.78 -12.59 21.59
CA PHE A 35 10.93 -12.66 23.06
C PHE A 35 12.38 -12.89 23.50
N MET A 36 13.33 -12.90 22.57
CA MET A 36 14.74 -13.16 22.84
C MET A 36 15.60 -11.93 22.54
N SER A 37 16.62 -11.69 23.36
CA SER A 37 17.73 -10.80 22.99
C SER A 37 18.69 -11.62 22.14
N MET A 38 18.76 -11.34 20.83
CA MET A 38 19.58 -12.07 19.87
C MET A 38 20.14 -11.11 18.83
N ARG A 39 21.48 -11.11 18.70
CA ARG A 39 22.21 -10.40 17.64
C ARG A 39 23.07 -11.38 16.87
N LEU A 40 23.21 -11.13 15.55
CA LEU A 40 24.09 -11.94 14.70
C LEU A 40 25.51 -11.37 14.61
N VAL A 41 25.65 -10.02 14.75
CA VAL A 41 26.95 -9.34 14.63
C VAL A 41 27.05 -8.24 15.67
N PRO A 42 27.99 -8.31 16.66
CA PRO A 42 28.70 -9.52 17.05
C PRO A 42 27.70 -10.57 17.56
N PRO A 43 27.98 -11.87 17.36
CA PRO A 43 27.05 -12.90 17.76
C PRO A 43 26.88 -12.91 19.30
N THR A 44 25.62 -12.81 19.74
CA THR A 44 25.28 -12.96 21.15
C THR A 44 24.41 -14.19 21.33
N PRO A 45 24.62 -14.99 22.41
CA PRO A 45 23.74 -16.12 22.67
C PRO A 45 22.30 -15.64 22.87
N ALA A 46 21.36 -16.38 22.30
CA ALA A 46 19.94 -16.08 22.46
C ALA A 46 19.56 -16.19 23.95
N ARG A 47 19.10 -15.09 24.55
CA ARG A 47 18.65 -15.02 25.94
C ARG A 47 17.18 -14.62 25.95
N PHE A 48 16.37 -15.36 26.69
CA PHE A 48 14.96 -15.01 26.87
C PHE A 48 14.82 -13.72 27.71
N VAL A 49 14.14 -12.71 27.13
CA VAL A 49 13.90 -11.39 27.74
C VAL A 49 12.41 -11.07 27.88
N GLY A 50 11.54 -12.03 27.56
CA GLY A 50 10.10 -11.83 27.60
C GLY A 50 9.66 -10.65 26.70
N PHE A 51 8.90 -9.73 27.25
CA PHE A 51 8.41 -8.55 26.51
C PHE A 51 9.44 -7.38 26.44
N GLY A 52 10.70 -7.59 26.85
CA GLY A 52 11.73 -6.55 26.87
C GLY A 52 11.87 -5.80 25.54
N ASN A 53 11.94 -6.52 24.40
CA ASN A 53 12.03 -5.91 23.07
C ASN A 53 10.79 -5.04 22.72
N TYR A 54 9.61 -5.47 23.13
CA TYR A 54 8.36 -4.71 22.90
C TYR A 54 8.31 -3.44 23.76
N ILE A 55 8.74 -3.52 25.03
CA ILE A 55 8.80 -2.35 25.91
C ILE A 55 9.82 -1.35 25.38
N GLU A 56 11.01 -1.81 24.98
CA GLU A 56 12.04 -0.96 24.37
C GLU A 56 11.50 -0.28 23.10
N LEU A 57 10.83 -1.03 22.23
CA LEU A 57 10.26 -0.52 20.98
C LEU A 57 9.20 0.54 21.24
N LEU A 58 8.24 0.27 22.12
CA LEU A 58 7.15 1.19 22.44
C LEU A 58 7.61 2.43 23.20
N SER A 59 8.74 2.34 23.92
CA SER A 59 9.38 3.47 24.59
C SER A 59 10.27 4.30 23.68
N ASN A 60 10.52 3.83 22.43
CA ASN A 60 11.41 4.49 21.50
C ASN A 60 10.66 5.59 20.70
N PRO A 61 11.01 6.88 20.87
CA PRO A 61 10.36 7.97 20.12
C PRO A 61 10.48 7.81 18.60
N ARG A 62 11.58 7.22 18.11
CA ARG A 62 11.78 6.96 16.67
C ARG A 62 10.71 6.02 16.11
N PHE A 63 10.31 4.99 16.88
CA PHE A 63 9.23 4.08 16.46
C PHE A 63 7.93 4.83 16.19
N TRP A 64 7.52 5.72 17.08
CA TRP A 64 6.27 6.48 16.90
C TRP A 64 6.33 7.48 15.76
N HIS A 65 7.50 8.12 15.58
CA HIS A 65 7.73 8.99 14.44
C HIS A 65 7.59 8.21 13.11
N VAL A 66 8.27 7.08 13.00
CA VAL A 66 8.27 6.22 11.81
C VAL A 66 6.87 5.62 11.55
N ALA A 67 6.17 5.21 12.61
CA ALA A 67 4.79 4.75 12.51
C ALA A 67 3.85 5.85 11.99
N GLY A 68 4.00 7.08 12.50
CA GLY A 68 3.26 8.25 12.02
C GLY A 68 3.54 8.56 10.55
N THR A 69 4.82 8.56 10.15
CA THR A 69 5.25 8.78 8.76
C THR A 69 4.67 7.70 7.82
N THR A 70 4.75 6.43 8.21
CA THR A 70 4.18 5.32 7.42
C THR A 70 2.68 5.49 7.23
N THR A 71 1.98 5.81 8.32
CA THR A 71 0.53 6.04 8.31
C THR A 71 0.17 7.23 7.41
N LEU A 72 0.89 8.34 7.52
CA LEU A 72 0.69 9.52 6.69
C LEU A 72 0.84 9.20 5.19
N ILE A 73 1.95 8.55 4.82
CA ILE A 73 2.20 8.15 3.43
C ILE A 73 1.08 7.22 2.95
N ALA A 74 0.72 6.19 3.72
CA ALA A 74 -0.28 5.21 3.33
C ALA A 74 -1.65 5.85 3.10
N PHE A 75 -2.15 6.65 4.06
CA PHE A 75 -3.48 7.25 3.94
C PHE A 75 -3.57 8.32 2.86
N LEU A 76 -2.55 9.18 2.72
CA LEU A 76 -2.56 10.21 1.68
C LEU A 76 -2.41 9.59 0.29
N SER A 77 -1.50 8.63 0.11
CA SER A 77 -1.33 7.97 -1.19
C SER A 77 -2.58 7.22 -1.60
N VAL A 78 -3.17 6.40 -0.71
CA VAL A 78 -4.36 5.61 -1.03
C VAL A 78 -5.58 6.50 -1.24
N GLY A 79 -5.75 7.56 -0.45
CA GLY A 79 -6.82 8.53 -0.64
C GLY A 79 -6.74 9.22 -2.01
N LEU A 80 -5.56 9.71 -2.40
CA LEU A 80 -5.34 10.31 -3.72
C LEU A 80 -5.51 9.31 -4.85
N GLN A 81 -4.97 8.09 -4.71
CA GLN A 81 -5.13 7.00 -5.68
C GLN A 81 -6.61 6.68 -5.90
N TYR A 82 -7.40 6.64 -4.83
CA TYR A 82 -8.83 6.36 -4.93
C TYR A 82 -9.59 7.49 -5.65
N VAL A 83 -9.35 8.74 -5.29
CA VAL A 83 -10.03 9.89 -5.91
C VAL A 83 -9.69 10.00 -7.40
N ILE A 84 -8.38 9.94 -7.73
CA ILE A 84 -7.93 10.01 -9.12
C ILE A 84 -8.40 8.77 -9.89
N GLY A 85 -8.24 7.58 -9.30
CA GLY A 85 -8.62 6.31 -9.91
C GLY A 85 -10.11 6.21 -10.20
N LEU A 86 -10.97 6.65 -9.28
CA LEU A 86 -12.42 6.70 -9.48
C LEU A 86 -12.79 7.68 -10.59
N SER A 87 -12.20 8.87 -10.60
CA SER A 87 -12.46 9.87 -11.63
C SER A 87 -12.09 9.37 -13.03
N VAL A 88 -10.93 8.73 -13.18
CA VAL A 88 -10.48 8.15 -14.45
C VAL A 88 -11.33 6.93 -14.83
N ALA A 89 -11.67 6.06 -13.88
CA ALA A 89 -12.51 4.89 -14.15
C ALA A 89 -13.91 5.29 -14.64
N LEU A 90 -14.52 6.30 -14.05
CA LEU A 90 -15.80 6.86 -14.49
C LEU A 90 -15.70 7.44 -15.90
N ALA A 91 -14.64 8.20 -16.20
CA ALA A 91 -14.40 8.75 -17.52
C ALA A 91 -14.22 7.64 -18.59
N LEU A 92 -13.46 6.58 -18.28
CA LEU A 92 -13.26 5.45 -19.20
C LEU A 92 -14.52 4.60 -19.38
N ASN A 93 -15.38 4.52 -18.35
CA ASN A 93 -16.64 3.78 -18.45
C ASN A 93 -17.66 4.45 -19.41
N ALA A 94 -17.51 5.73 -19.66
CA ALA A 94 -18.35 6.49 -20.60
C ALA A 94 -18.06 6.18 -22.10
N ARG A 95 -17.33 5.11 -22.43
CA ARG A 95 -17.02 4.65 -23.80
C ARG A 95 -16.34 5.72 -24.65
N VAL A 96 -15.22 6.24 -24.19
CA VAL A 96 -14.43 7.25 -24.92
C VAL A 96 -13.74 6.62 -26.14
N PRO A 97 -13.76 7.27 -27.33
CA PRO A 97 -13.01 6.79 -28.48
C PRO A 97 -11.52 6.65 -28.15
N GLY A 98 -10.90 5.52 -28.49
CA GLY A 98 -9.50 5.23 -28.16
C GLY A 98 -9.27 4.60 -26.76
N GLU A 99 -10.31 4.15 -26.11
CA GLU A 99 -10.28 3.54 -24.77
C GLU A 99 -9.14 2.51 -24.56
N GLY A 100 -8.88 1.66 -25.56
CA GLY A 100 -7.81 0.66 -25.48
C GLY A 100 -6.42 1.28 -25.33
N LEU A 101 -6.13 2.37 -26.05
CA LEU A 101 -4.87 3.08 -25.94
C LEU A 101 -4.74 3.80 -24.59
N PHE A 102 -5.80 4.45 -24.12
CA PHE A 102 -5.82 5.09 -22.81
C PHE A 102 -5.60 4.08 -21.69
N ARG A 103 -6.31 2.94 -21.72
CA ARG A 103 -6.09 1.85 -20.76
C ARG A 103 -4.64 1.39 -20.76
N PHE A 104 -4.05 1.16 -21.94
CA PHE A 104 -2.64 0.74 -22.02
C PHE A 104 -1.68 1.76 -21.41
N VAL A 105 -1.81 3.04 -21.78
CA VAL A 105 -0.93 4.13 -21.26
C VAL A 105 -1.08 4.28 -19.75
N PHE A 106 -2.32 4.27 -19.23
CA PHE A 106 -2.54 4.37 -17.78
C PHE A 106 -2.02 3.16 -17.00
N LEU A 107 -1.91 1.97 -17.61
CA LEU A 107 -1.43 0.77 -16.94
C LEU A 107 0.10 0.65 -16.89
N LEU A 108 0.82 1.35 -17.76
CA LEU A 108 2.28 1.28 -17.86
C LEU A 108 3.00 1.46 -16.52
N PRO A 109 2.64 2.45 -15.66
CA PRO A 109 3.38 2.67 -14.42
C PRO A 109 3.42 1.46 -13.49
N MET A 110 2.30 0.73 -13.35
CA MET A 110 2.23 -0.41 -12.44
C MET A 110 2.94 -1.67 -12.96
N LEU A 111 3.26 -1.73 -14.26
CA LEU A 111 4.00 -2.84 -14.87
C LEU A 111 5.51 -2.73 -14.63
N VAL A 112 5.98 -1.56 -14.24
CA VAL A 112 7.40 -1.32 -13.94
C VAL A 112 7.70 -1.72 -12.51
N ALA A 113 8.82 -2.42 -12.28
CA ALA A 113 9.24 -2.80 -10.94
C ALA A 113 9.39 -1.58 -10.02
N PRO A 114 8.91 -1.61 -8.76
CA PRO A 114 8.95 -0.46 -7.86
C PRO A 114 10.34 0.15 -7.66
N VAL A 115 11.37 -0.69 -7.58
CA VAL A 115 12.76 -0.23 -7.48
C VAL A 115 13.20 0.59 -8.72
N ALA A 116 12.79 0.17 -9.92
CA ALA A 116 13.11 0.89 -11.15
C ALA A 116 12.38 2.24 -11.21
N VAL A 117 11.09 2.26 -10.82
CA VAL A 117 10.33 3.52 -10.68
C VAL A 117 11.02 4.47 -9.70
N ALA A 118 11.43 3.96 -8.55
CA ALA A 118 12.11 4.77 -7.54
C ALA A 118 13.47 5.32 -8.02
N LEU A 119 14.25 4.52 -8.78
CA LEU A 119 15.49 4.98 -9.40
C LEU A 119 15.26 6.09 -10.42
N ILE A 120 14.28 5.91 -11.30
CA ILE A 120 13.89 6.95 -12.28
C ILE A 120 13.42 8.21 -11.55
N ALA A 121 12.53 8.07 -10.56
CA ALA A 121 12.04 9.20 -9.77
C ALA A 121 13.17 9.94 -9.06
N ARG A 122 14.13 9.21 -8.46
CA ARG A 122 15.31 9.82 -7.83
C ARG A 122 16.15 10.63 -8.81
N GLN A 123 16.30 10.17 -10.04
CA GLN A 123 17.04 10.92 -11.07
C GLN A 123 16.24 12.14 -11.56
N VAL A 124 14.97 11.98 -11.82
CA VAL A 124 14.09 13.07 -12.29
C VAL A 124 13.96 14.18 -11.25
N LEU A 125 13.89 13.82 -9.97
CA LEU A 125 13.72 14.73 -8.83
C LEU A 125 15.07 15.17 -8.21
N ASN A 126 16.20 14.84 -8.84
CA ASN A 126 17.51 15.24 -8.33
C ASN A 126 17.61 16.77 -8.22
N PRO A 127 18.03 17.32 -7.04
CA PRO A 127 18.04 18.77 -6.84
C PRO A 127 19.02 19.53 -7.73
N THR A 128 20.11 18.90 -8.20
CA THR A 128 21.19 19.57 -8.94
C THR A 128 21.17 19.30 -10.44
N MET A 129 20.84 18.07 -10.85
CA MET A 129 20.92 17.63 -12.25
C MET A 129 19.59 17.00 -12.74
N GLY A 130 18.50 17.13 -11.97
CA GLY A 130 17.22 16.52 -12.32
C GLY A 130 16.49 17.31 -13.41
N PRO A 131 16.02 16.64 -14.49
CA PRO A 131 15.32 17.31 -15.57
C PRO A 131 14.06 18.07 -15.11
N LEU A 132 13.44 17.68 -14.01
CA LEU A 132 12.32 18.43 -13.47
C LEU A 132 12.74 19.80 -12.93
N ASN A 133 13.86 19.89 -12.22
CA ASN A 133 14.38 21.19 -11.76
C ASN A 133 14.90 22.07 -12.91
N GLU A 134 15.50 21.46 -13.93
CA GLU A 134 15.89 22.20 -15.14
C GLU A 134 14.65 22.81 -15.83
N PHE A 135 13.59 22.02 -15.96
CA PHE A 135 12.31 22.49 -16.52
C PHE A 135 11.67 23.59 -15.65
N MET A 136 11.68 23.45 -14.32
CA MET A 136 11.17 24.48 -13.40
C MET A 136 11.97 25.78 -13.53
N THR A 137 13.31 25.69 -13.62
CA THR A 137 14.19 26.85 -13.82
C THR A 137 13.92 27.51 -15.17
N PHE A 138 13.72 26.73 -16.22
CA PHE A 138 13.34 27.26 -17.54
C PHE A 138 12.01 28.05 -17.49
N LEU A 139 11.05 27.62 -16.63
CA LEU A 139 9.81 28.37 -16.41
C LEU A 139 9.94 29.55 -15.43
N GLY A 140 11.16 29.85 -14.94
CA GLY A 140 11.42 30.94 -14.01
C GLY A 140 11.19 30.63 -12.53
N PHE A 141 10.99 29.36 -12.16
CA PHE A 141 10.87 28.93 -10.76
C PHE A 141 12.26 28.64 -10.18
N PRO A 142 12.46 28.80 -8.86
CA PRO A 142 13.69 28.38 -8.20
C PRO A 142 13.83 26.86 -8.17
N ASN A 143 15.04 26.35 -7.99
CA ASN A 143 15.27 24.94 -7.77
C ASN A 143 14.54 24.45 -6.52
N LEU A 144 13.73 23.42 -6.69
CA LEU A 144 12.92 22.85 -5.63
C LEU A 144 13.66 21.70 -4.95
N PRO A 145 13.68 21.65 -3.61
CA PRO A 145 14.43 20.66 -2.84
C PRO A 145 13.67 19.34 -2.68
N PHE A 146 13.22 18.73 -3.79
CA PHE A 146 12.34 17.57 -3.85
C PHE A 146 12.74 16.40 -2.95
N LEU A 147 14.05 16.16 -2.75
CA LEU A 147 14.53 15.02 -1.96
C LEU A 147 15.35 15.44 -0.72
N THR A 148 15.59 16.74 -0.56
CA THR A 148 16.53 17.26 0.46
C THR A 148 15.85 18.03 1.59
N GLN A 149 14.57 18.38 1.44
CA GLN A 149 13.78 19.02 2.48
C GLN A 149 12.59 18.12 2.87
N THR A 150 12.30 18.02 4.16
CA THR A 150 11.33 17.06 4.73
C THR A 150 9.96 17.05 4.04
N SER A 151 9.32 18.20 3.91
CA SER A 151 7.99 18.31 3.30
C SER A 151 8.00 17.93 1.82
N TRP A 152 9.02 18.35 1.09
CA TRP A 152 9.20 18.01 -0.32
C TRP A 152 9.51 16.53 -0.52
N ALA A 153 10.35 15.94 0.32
CA ALA A 153 10.72 14.53 0.24
C ALA A 153 9.51 13.62 0.50
N LEU A 154 8.70 13.94 1.51
CA LEU A 154 7.44 13.24 1.76
C LEU A 154 6.45 13.38 0.60
N GLY A 155 6.26 14.61 0.10
CA GLY A 155 5.41 14.87 -1.05
C GLY A 155 5.85 14.12 -2.30
N SER A 156 7.16 14.08 -2.57
CA SER A 156 7.74 13.34 -3.70
C SER A 156 7.48 11.85 -3.63
N ILE A 157 7.65 11.23 -2.45
CA ILE A 157 7.34 9.82 -2.23
C ILE A 157 5.86 9.56 -2.48
N ILE A 158 4.97 10.39 -1.92
CA ILE A 158 3.52 10.25 -2.10
C ILE A 158 3.13 10.37 -3.57
N VAL A 159 3.68 11.35 -4.31
CA VAL A 159 3.39 11.54 -5.74
C VAL A 159 3.82 10.33 -6.56
N VAL A 160 5.02 9.79 -6.31
CA VAL A 160 5.52 8.61 -7.02
C VAL A 160 4.67 7.39 -6.70
N GLU A 161 4.30 7.17 -5.44
CA GLU A 161 3.43 6.08 -5.00
C GLU A 161 2.03 6.20 -5.63
N VAL A 162 1.47 7.42 -5.70
CA VAL A 162 0.20 7.69 -6.37
C VAL A 162 0.31 7.38 -7.86
N TRP A 163 1.32 7.90 -8.55
CA TRP A 163 1.51 7.67 -9.98
C TRP A 163 1.65 6.19 -10.32
N GLN A 164 2.41 5.46 -9.53
CA GLN A 164 2.69 4.04 -9.80
C GLN A 164 1.46 3.15 -9.59
N TRP A 165 0.64 3.42 -8.57
CA TRP A 165 -0.40 2.49 -8.14
C TRP A 165 -1.84 2.94 -8.44
N THR A 166 -2.06 4.17 -8.88
CA THR A 166 -3.38 4.62 -9.38
C THR A 166 -3.93 3.70 -10.46
N PRO A 167 -3.12 3.18 -11.42
CA PRO A 167 -3.60 2.23 -12.42
C PRO A 167 -4.31 1.01 -11.87
N PHE A 168 -3.83 0.45 -10.77
CA PHE A 168 -4.48 -0.67 -10.09
C PHE A 168 -5.90 -0.29 -9.63
N VAL A 169 -6.04 0.89 -9.03
CA VAL A 169 -7.34 1.39 -8.57
C VAL A 169 -8.29 1.61 -9.75
N ILE A 170 -7.78 2.20 -10.84
CA ILE A 170 -8.55 2.40 -12.09
C ILE A 170 -9.10 1.07 -12.60
N LEU A 171 -8.25 0.05 -12.72
CA LEU A 171 -8.65 -1.26 -13.25
C LEU A 171 -9.74 -1.91 -12.41
N MET A 172 -9.54 -1.93 -11.10
CA MET A 172 -10.48 -2.57 -10.17
C MET A 172 -11.83 -1.86 -10.16
N LEU A 173 -11.83 -0.52 -10.12
CA LEU A 173 -13.06 0.27 -10.13
C LEU A 173 -13.75 0.19 -11.50
N LEU A 174 -13.01 0.23 -12.59
CA LEU A 174 -13.57 0.10 -13.93
C LEU A 174 -14.22 -1.28 -14.15
N ALA A 175 -13.55 -2.35 -13.69
CA ALA A 175 -14.15 -3.68 -13.70
C ALA A 175 -15.44 -3.74 -12.86
N GLY A 176 -15.46 -3.09 -11.69
CA GLY A 176 -16.66 -2.96 -10.87
C GLY A 176 -17.77 -2.19 -11.58
N LEU A 177 -17.46 -1.06 -12.23
CA LEU A 177 -18.42 -0.26 -12.97
C LEU A 177 -19.06 -1.05 -14.12
N GLN A 178 -18.28 -1.89 -14.80
CA GLN A 178 -18.76 -2.70 -15.94
C GLN A 178 -19.68 -3.86 -15.51
N THR A 179 -19.76 -4.18 -14.22
CA THR A 179 -20.70 -5.19 -13.69
C THR A 179 -22.04 -4.61 -13.26
N LEU A 180 -22.19 -3.29 -13.26
CA LEU A 180 -23.43 -2.64 -12.86
C LEU A 180 -24.52 -2.87 -13.93
N PRO A 181 -25.78 -3.21 -13.53
CA PRO A 181 -26.86 -3.49 -14.44
C PRO A 181 -27.30 -2.22 -15.20
N GLU A 182 -27.41 -2.31 -16.52
CA GLU A 182 -27.78 -1.17 -17.39
C GLU A 182 -29.24 -0.73 -17.17
N ASP A 183 -30.15 -1.67 -16.85
CA ASP A 183 -31.57 -1.44 -16.63
C ASP A 183 -31.85 -0.42 -15.52
N VAL A 184 -31.03 -0.37 -14.46
CA VAL A 184 -31.15 0.63 -13.38
C VAL A 184 -30.86 2.05 -13.91
N TYR A 185 -29.90 2.19 -14.81
CA TYR A 185 -29.58 3.48 -15.45
C TYR A 185 -30.63 3.92 -16.46
N GLU A 186 -31.21 2.98 -17.20
CA GLU A 186 -32.33 3.26 -18.11
C GLU A 186 -33.57 3.75 -17.34
N ALA A 187 -33.90 3.10 -16.21
CA ALA A 187 -35.00 3.53 -15.34
C ALA A 187 -34.74 4.94 -14.78
N ALA A 188 -33.53 5.22 -14.31
CA ALA A 188 -33.15 6.54 -13.82
C ALA A 188 -33.22 7.63 -14.90
N ALA A 189 -32.87 7.28 -16.13
CA ALA A 189 -32.97 8.19 -17.28
C ALA A 189 -34.43 8.52 -17.60
N LEU A 190 -35.35 7.56 -17.50
CA LEU A 190 -36.79 7.79 -17.67
C LEU A 190 -37.37 8.74 -16.60
N GLU A 191 -36.81 8.73 -15.40
CA GLU A 191 -37.15 9.64 -14.30
C GLU A 191 -36.43 11.01 -14.41
N ASN A 192 -35.67 11.26 -15.49
CA ASN A 192 -34.86 12.45 -15.70
C ASN A 192 -33.81 12.71 -14.60
N ALA A 193 -33.25 11.66 -14.02
CA ALA A 193 -32.19 11.79 -13.04
C ALA A 193 -30.91 12.39 -13.65
N SER A 194 -30.38 13.45 -13.06
CA SER A 194 -29.13 14.07 -13.50
C SER A 194 -27.93 13.12 -13.29
N ALA A 195 -26.83 13.34 -14.01
CA ALA A 195 -25.61 12.54 -13.88
C ALA A 195 -25.06 12.50 -12.45
N TRP A 196 -25.21 13.60 -11.69
CA TRP A 196 -24.83 13.64 -10.26
C TRP A 196 -25.74 12.78 -9.37
N GLN A 197 -27.06 12.78 -9.66
CA GLN A 197 -28.01 11.91 -8.94
C GLN A 197 -27.73 10.44 -9.26
N GLN A 198 -27.54 10.10 -10.53
CA GLN A 198 -27.14 8.72 -10.92
C GLN A 198 -25.84 8.29 -10.23
N PHE A 199 -24.83 9.17 -10.19
CA PHE A 199 -23.57 8.84 -9.49
C PHE A 199 -23.79 8.63 -7.99
N ARG A 200 -24.45 9.59 -7.31
CA ARG A 200 -24.59 9.58 -5.85
C ARG A 200 -25.51 8.46 -5.36
N ASP A 201 -26.62 8.23 -6.06
CA ASP A 201 -27.73 7.40 -5.56
C ASP A 201 -27.71 5.98 -6.16
N ILE A 202 -27.00 5.76 -7.28
CA ILE A 202 -26.90 4.46 -7.97
C ILE A 202 -25.45 3.99 -8.05
N THR A 203 -24.60 4.70 -8.79
CA THR A 203 -23.24 4.23 -9.12
C THR A 203 -22.38 4.05 -7.88
N PHE A 204 -22.27 5.07 -7.05
CA PHE A 204 -21.41 5.05 -5.87
C PHE A 204 -21.84 4.00 -4.84
N PRO A 205 -23.13 3.89 -4.45
CA PRO A 205 -23.59 2.84 -3.55
C PRO A 205 -23.37 1.43 -4.09
N MET A 206 -23.65 1.20 -5.37
CA MET A 206 -23.45 -0.12 -5.98
C MET A 206 -21.96 -0.48 -6.16
N LEU A 207 -21.10 0.52 -6.36
CA LEU A 207 -19.66 0.36 -6.47
C LEU A 207 -18.96 0.21 -5.11
N LEU A 208 -19.66 0.51 -4.00
CA LEU A 208 -19.09 0.54 -2.66
C LEU A 208 -18.39 -0.76 -2.24
N PRO A 209 -18.91 -1.97 -2.52
CA PRO A 209 -18.22 -3.21 -2.17
C PRO A 209 -16.85 -3.34 -2.85
N VAL A 210 -16.77 -2.98 -4.13
CA VAL A 210 -15.51 -2.98 -4.90
C VAL A 210 -14.56 -1.90 -4.36
N SER A 211 -15.07 -0.71 -4.10
CA SER A 211 -14.31 0.41 -3.52
C SER A 211 -13.68 0.03 -2.18
N VAL A 212 -14.45 -0.61 -1.30
CA VAL A 212 -13.96 -1.10 0.00
C VAL A 212 -12.83 -2.11 -0.19
N ALA A 213 -13.00 -3.07 -1.10
CA ALA A 213 -11.97 -4.07 -1.36
C ALA A 213 -10.68 -3.44 -1.92
N VAL A 214 -10.81 -2.52 -2.87
CA VAL A 214 -9.67 -1.83 -3.49
C VAL A 214 -8.88 -1.01 -2.47
N VAL A 215 -9.57 -0.19 -1.68
CA VAL A 215 -8.93 0.64 -0.64
C VAL A 215 -8.27 -0.24 0.42
N PHE A 216 -8.91 -1.34 0.82
CA PHE A 216 -8.36 -2.29 1.78
C PHE A 216 -7.04 -2.90 1.28
N ILE A 217 -7.02 -3.43 0.06
CA ILE A 217 -5.82 -3.99 -0.56
C ILE A 217 -4.72 -2.93 -0.62
N ARG A 218 -5.05 -1.73 -1.11
CA ARG A 218 -4.08 -0.64 -1.24
C ARG A 218 -3.52 -0.16 0.09
N LEU A 219 -4.34 -0.10 1.15
CA LEU A 219 -3.84 0.23 2.49
C LEU A 219 -2.81 -0.78 2.96
N ILE A 220 -3.10 -2.08 2.89
CA ILE A 220 -2.16 -3.13 3.30
C ILE A 220 -0.84 -3.03 2.50
N GLU A 221 -0.92 -2.84 1.18
CA GLU A 221 0.27 -2.73 0.32
C GLU A 221 1.06 -1.46 0.62
N SER A 222 0.40 -0.31 0.79
CA SER A 222 1.06 0.96 1.06
C SER A 222 1.75 1.01 2.43
N TYR A 223 1.23 0.30 3.43
CA TYR A 223 1.93 0.16 4.72
C TYR A 223 3.26 -0.60 4.61
N LYS A 224 3.42 -1.47 3.61
CA LYS A 224 4.65 -2.25 3.36
C LYS A 224 5.67 -1.52 2.49
N ILE A 225 5.44 -0.24 2.17
CA ILE A 225 6.32 0.54 1.30
C ILE A 225 7.76 0.55 1.83
N ILE A 226 8.69 0.09 1.00
CA ILE A 226 10.14 0.13 1.28
C ILE A 226 10.92 0.60 0.07
N ASP A 227 10.65 0.04 -1.12
CA ASP A 227 11.47 0.27 -2.33
C ASP A 227 11.57 1.74 -2.69
N THR A 228 10.43 2.43 -2.76
CA THR A 228 10.35 3.85 -3.09
C THR A 228 11.12 4.70 -2.07
N VAL A 229 10.90 4.44 -0.77
CA VAL A 229 11.54 5.21 0.31
C VAL A 229 13.05 4.93 0.38
N PHE A 230 13.44 3.65 0.33
CA PHE A 230 14.84 3.25 0.42
C PHE A 230 15.67 3.82 -0.74
N VAL A 231 15.16 3.76 -1.96
CA VAL A 231 15.88 4.17 -3.17
C VAL A 231 15.87 5.69 -3.33
N MET A 232 14.73 6.36 -3.11
CA MET A 232 14.64 7.82 -3.33
C MET A 232 15.36 8.63 -2.26
N THR A 233 15.14 8.31 -0.98
CA THR A 233 15.58 9.14 0.16
C THR A 233 16.44 8.41 1.18
N GLY A 234 16.40 7.06 1.20
CA GLY A 234 17.02 6.26 2.25
C GLY A 234 16.43 6.51 3.67
N GLY A 235 15.23 7.10 3.74
CA GLY A 235 14.56 7.51 4.98
C GLY A 235 14.78 8.98 5.35
N GLY A 236 15.59 9.72 4.58
CA GLY A 236 16.00 11.12 4.85
C GLY A 236 15.04 12.19 4.28
N PRO A 237 15.33 13.46 4.57
CA PRO A 237 16.42 13.99 5.41
C PRO A 237 16.27 13.58 6.89
N GLY A 238 17.38 13.23 7.52
CA GLY A 238 17.34 12.63 8.87
C GLY A 238 16.59 11.30 8.89
N ILE A 239 15.42 11.25 9.54
CA ILE A 239 14.50 10.10 9.58
C ILE A 239 13.09 10.48 9.11
N SER A 240 12.96 11.63 8.43
CA SER A 240 11.65 12.24 8.14
C SER A 240 10.78 11.45 7.17
N THR A 241 11.38 10.65 6.31
CA THR A 241 10.65 9.78 5.36
C THR A 241 10.81 8.30 5.70
N GLU A 242 11.41 7.98 6.85
CA GLU A 242 11.61 6.60 7.26
C GLU A 242 10.27 5.91 7.52
N THR A 243 10.11 4.70 6.96
CA THR A 243 8.92 3.86 7.15
C THR A 243 9.19 2.69 8.08
N LEU A 244 8.13 2.07 8.64
CA LEU A 244 8.26 0.91 9.52
C LEU A 244 9.04 -0.24 8.87
N THR A 245 8.82 -0.47 7.58
CA THR A 245 9.51 -1.52 6.81
C THR A 245 11.00 -1.19 6.63
N LEU A 246 11.32 0.09 6.36
CA LEU A 246 12.71 0.54 6.26
C LEU A 246 13.41 0.50 7.63
N PHE A 247 12.72 0.87 8.71
CA PHE A 247 13.23 0.77 10.07
C PHE A 247 13.54 -0.69 10.44
N ALA A 248 12.61 -1.62 10.14
CA ALA A 248 12.84 -3.05 10.34
C ALA A 248 14.05 -3.55 9.53
N TYR A 249 14.20 -3.12 8.28
CA TYR A 249 15.36 -3.45 7.46
C TYR A 249 16.67 -2.94 8.07
N GLN A 250 16.70 -1.72 8.58
CA GLN A 250 17.91 -1.16 9.20
C GLN A 250 18.29 -1.89 10.50
N GLU A 251 17.32 -2.19 11.37
CA GLU A 251 17.57 -2.93 12.62
C GLU A 251 17.98 -4.39 12.36
N GLY A 252 17.32 -5.06 11.40
CA GLY A 252 17.58 -6.48 11.11
C GLY A 252 18.81 -6.73 10.28
N PHE A 253 18.98 -6.00 9.16
CA PHE A 253 20.02 -6.28 8.18
C PHE A 253 21.27 -5.41 8.29
N LYS A 254 21.16 -4.19 8.89
CA LYS A 254 22.33 -3.34 9.10
C LYS A 254 22.90 -3.46 10.53
N LYS A 255 21.99 -3.54 11.52
CA LYS A 255 22.41 -3.67 12.93
C LYS A 255 22.40 -5.10 13.44
N PHE A 256 21.87 -6.03 12.64
CA PHE A 256 21.80 -7.46 12.94
C PHE A 256 21.11 -7.79 14.26
N ASN A 257 20.16 -6.95 14.71
CA ASN A 257 19.41 -7.12 15.94
C ASN A 257 18.12 -7.91 15.67
N LEU A 258 18.22 -9.25 15.66
CA LEU A 258 17.10 -10.11 15.27
C LEU A 258 15.94 -10.06 16.26
N GLY A 259 16.22 -10.05 17.58
CA GLY A 259 15.17 -10.04 18.59
C GLY A 259 14.29 -8.81 18.50
N TYR A 260 14.90 -7.63 18.45
CA TYR A 260 14.21 -6.35 18.31
C TYR A 260 13.47 -6.24 16.98
N THR A 261 14.09 -6.67 15.87
CA THR A 261 13.45 -6.63 14.54
C THR A 261 12.26 -7.57 14.46
N SER A 262 12.34 -8.75 15.08
CA SER A 262 11.22 -9.68 15.16
C SER A 262 10.06 -9.10 15.95
N ALA A 263 10.33 -8.43 17.08
CA ALA A 263 9.30 -7.72 17.86
C ALA A 263 8.66 -6.58 17.06
N LEU A 264 9.47 -5.79 16.33
CA LEU A 264 8.99 -4.73 15.43
C LEU A 264 8.08 -5.30 14.32
N SER A 265 8.48 -6.41 13.70
CA SER A 265 7.71 -7.06 12.63
C SER A 265 6.36 -7.59 13.13
N PHE A 266 6.33 -8.19 14.35
CA PHE A 266 5.08 -8.62 14.97
C PHE A 266 4.17 -7.48 15.36
N LEU A 267 4.73 -6.40 15.93
CA LEU A 267 3.95 -5.22 16.26
C LEU A 267 3.38 -4.58 14.98
N PHE A 268 4.18 -4.53 13.92
CA PHE A 268 3.73 -4.06 12.61
C PHE A 268 2.58 -4.93 12.05
N LEU A 269 2.68 -6.25 12.13
CA LEU A 269 1.62 -7.17 11.74
C LEU A 269 0.32 -6.92 12.53
N ILE A 270 0.43 -6.72 13.85
CA ILE A 270 -0.71 -6.39 14.71
C ILE A 270 -1.35 -5.07 14.28
N VAL A 271 -0.54 -4.03 14.05
CA VAL A 271 -1.03 -2.71 13.61
C VAL A 271 -1.80 -2.81 12.29
N ILE A 272 -1.24 -3.46 11.27
CA ILE A 272 -1.92 -3.64 9.98
C ILE A 272 -3.22 -4.43 10.15
N THR A 273 -3.19 -5.50 10.95
CA THR A 273 -4.38 -6.33 11.21
C THR A 273 -5.48 -5.52 11.90
N VAL A 274 -5.12 -4.73 12.93
CA VAL A 274 -6.07 -3.86 13.64
C VAL A 274 -6.65 -2.79 12.71
N ILE A 275 -5.82 -2.12 11.91
CA ILE A 275 -6.28 -1.14 10.92
C ILE A 275 -7.25 -1.80 9.94
N GLY A 276 -6.91 -2.98 9.42
CA GLY A 276 -7.78 -3.73 8.51
C GLY A 276 -9.11 -4.12 9.15
N MET A 277 -9.09 -4.63 10.39
CA MET A 277 -10.31 -4.98 11.11
C MET A 277 -11.19 -3.76 11.40
N VAL A 278 -10.59 -2.65 11.85
CA VAL A 278 -11.31 -1.39 12.10
C VAL A 278 -11.93 -0.86 10.80
N TYR A 279 -11.16 -0.86 9.71
CA TYR A 279 -11.64 -0.45 8.40
C TYR A 279 -12.88 -1.26 7.97
N LEU A 280 -12.79 -2.59 8.04
CA LEU A 280 -13.91 -3.47 7.67
C LEU A 280 -15.10 -3.33 8.63
N ALA A 281 -14.86 -3.19 9.94
CA ALA A 281 -15.92 -3.01 10.93
C ALA A 281 -16.73 -1.71 10.69
N ILE A 282 -16.05 -0.62 10.33
CA ILE A 282 -16.70 0.68 10.02
C ILE A 282 -17.56 0.55 8.76
N LEU A 283 -17.11 -0.19 7.75
CA LEU A 283 -17.78 -0.25 6.45
C LEU A 283 -18.82 -1.37 6.35
N ARG A 284 -18.78 -2.37 7.22
CA ARG A 284 -19.72 -3.50 7.24
C ARG A 284 -21.20 -3.06 7.24
N PRO A 285 -21.66 -2.10 8.05
CA PRO A 285 -23.07 -1.69 8.04
C PRO A 285 -23.52 -1.12 6.69
N TYR A 286 -22.61 -0.44 5.99
CA TYR A 286 -22.89 0.12 4.66
C TYR A 286 -22.96 -0.96 3.58
N LEU A 287 -22.13 -2.01 3.69
CA LEU A 287 -22.14 -3.15 2.78
C LEU A 287 -23.38 -4.03 2.95
N GLU A 288 -23.89 -4.18 4.18
CA GLU A 288 -25.09 -4.96 4.48
C GLU A 288 -26.38 -4.24 4.05
N LYS A 289 -26.39 -2.91 4.04
CA LYS A 289 -27.56 -2.09 3.65
C LYS A 289 -27.81 -2.07 2.13
N HIS A 290 -26.82 -2.39 1.33
CA HIS A 290 -26.89 -2.34 -0.13
C HIS A 290 -26.75 -3.74 -0.79
N LYS A 291 -27.04 -4.81 -0.03
CA LYS A 291 -27.31 -6.17 -0.51
C LYS A 291 -28.82 -6.36 -0.73
#